data_69053365b45167e0e70117948d08ad67
#
_entry.id   69053365b45167e0e70117948d08ad67
#
_cell.length_a   1.000
_cell.length_b   1.000
_cell.length_c   1.000
_cell.angle_alpha   90.00
_cell.angle_beta   90.00
_cell.angle_gamma   90.00
#
_symmetry.space_group_name_H-M   'P 1'
#
loop_
_entity.id
_entity.type
_entity.pdbx_description
1 polymer ?
#
loop_
_entity_poly.entity_id
_entity_poly.type
_entity_poly.pdbx_seq_one_letter_code
_entity_poly.pdbx_strand_id
1 'polypeptide(L)'
;MSTLRNTFAAMACAAILALAPGALAREITHAMGITEVPDSPQRIVILTNEGTEALLAVGIKPVGAVQSWVGNPWYDHIADDMTDVTVVGEESAINLEAIAALQPDLIIGNKMRQEKIYDQLSAIAPTVMSERLRGDWKVNMALYTEAAGKGAEGKAALAAYDGRIAKIAAEAGPLLEEKVSLVRFMSGMTRIYYKDTFAGLILSEIGFKRPASQDKPEFADDVGKERIPDFDGDRLFYFVYEVGDGVAEKVAAEWTADPLWQNLPVVKAGKAYAVSDTIWNTAGGVIAANLLLDDVEKHYGLASTR
;
A
#
# COMPACT_ATOMS: atom_id res chain seq x y z
N MET A 1 -51.80 67.83 -37.85
CA MET A 1 -52.33 66.71 -37.08
C MET A 1 -51.40 65.53 -37.33
N SER A 2 -50.47 65.33 -36.40
CA SER A 2 -49.35 64.35 -36.48
C SER A 2 -49.63 63.18 -35.52
N THR A 3 -49.77 61.98 -36.01
CA THR A 3 -49.95 60.77 -35.22
C THR A 3 -48.62 60.10 -34.99
N LEU A 4 -48.10 60.11 -33.77
CA LEU A 4 -46.94 59.31 -33.29
C LEU A 4 -47.37 57.85 -33.24
N ARG A 5 -46.59 56.97 -33.87
CA ARG A 5 -46.67 55.51 -33.71
C ARG A 5 -45.54 55.11 -32.82
N ASN A 6 -45.81 54.66 -31.57
CA ASN A 6 -44.89 54.03 -30.62
C ASN A 6 -44.74 52.55 -31.07
N THR A 7 -43.50 52.17 -31.44
CA THR A 7 -43.04 50.78 -31.60
C THR A 7 -42.38 50.33 -30.35
N PHE A 8 -43.02 49.42 -29.57
CA PHE A 8 -42.40 48.70 -28.50
C PHE A 8 -41.56 47.55 -29.07
N ALA A 9 -40.23 47.63 -28.92
CA ALA A 9 -39.34 46.51 -29.20
C ALA A 9 -39.30 45.62 -27.95
N ALA A 10 -39.91 44.42 -28.05
CA ALA A 10 -39.79 43.40 -27.02
C ALA A 10 -38.44 42.69 -27.16
N MET A 11 -37.55 42.90 -26.20
CA MET A 11 -36.26 42.24 -26.08
C MET A 11 -36.47 40.89 -25.41
N ALA A 12 -36.46 39.80 -26.17
CA ALA A 12 -36.53 38.43 -25.64
C ALA A 12 -35.14 38.04 -25.16
N CYS A 13 -34.92 38.03 -23.83
CA CYS A 13 -33.74 37.40 -23.20
C CYS A 13 -33.90 35.87 -23.28
N ALA A 14 -33.25 35.26 -24.23
CA ALA A 14 -33.05 33.79 -24.22
C ALA A 14 -32.05 33.44 -23.13
N ALA A 15 -32.53 32.92 -22.00
CA ALA A 15 -31.68 32.29 -21.01
C ALA A 15 -31.13 30.96 -21.57
N ILE A 16 -29.89 30.95 -21.99
CA ILE A 16 -29.17 29.71 -22.31
C ILE A 16 -28.91 29.03 -20.97
N LEU A 17 -29.74 28.04 -20.62
CA LEU A 17 -29.35 27.06 -19.58
C LEU A 17 -28.17 26.27 -20.17
N ALA A 18 -26.98 26.59 -19.73
CA ALA A 18 -25.83 25.72 -19.90
C ALA A 18 -26.11 24.43 -19.10
N LEU A 19 -26.54 23.37 -19.80
CA LEU A 19 -26.43 22.02 -19.21
C LEU A 19 -24.96 21.78 -18.95
N ALA A 20 -24.55 21.82 -17.69
CA ALA A 20 -23.30 21.23 -17.28
C ALA A 20 -23.34 19.76 -17.74
N PRO A 21 -22.33 19.26 -18.45
CA PRO A 21 -22.25 17.82 -18.74
C PRO A 21 -22.38 17.11 -17.43
N GLY A 22 -23.45 16.33 -17.24
CA GLY A 22 -23.56 15.46 -16.05
C GLY A 22 -22.28 14.66 -15.97
N ALA A 23 -21.58 14.72 -14.85
CA ALA A 23 -20.42 13.88 -14.63
C ALA A 23 -20.90 12.44 -14.85
N LEU A 24 -20.35 11.77 -15.87
CA LEU A 24 -20.61 10.36 -16.06
C LEU A 24 -20.15 9.66 -14.79
N ALA A 25 -20.96 8.75 -14.31
CA ALA A 25 -20.70 7.99 -13.10
C ALA A 25 -20.72 6.51 -13.44
N ARG A 26 -19.93 5.72 -12.71
CA ARG A 26 -19.86 4.29 -12.89
C ARG A 26 -20.00 3.57 -11.55
N GLU A 27 -20.54 2.37 -11.59
CA GLU A 27 -20.68 1.53 -10.41
C GLU A 27 -19.39 0.75 -10.15
N ILE A 28 -18.93 0.80 -8.90
CA ILE A 28 -17.79 0.01 -8.40
C ILE A 28 -18.31 -0.98 -7.36
N THR A 29 -18.12 -2.27 -7.62
CA THR A 29 -18.35 -3.33 -6.64
C THR A 29 -17.15 -3.44 -5.71
N HIS A 30 -17.37 -3.42 -4.40
CA HIS A 30 -16.31 -3.43 -3.39
C HIS A 30 -16.79 -4.14 -2.11
N ALA A 31 -15.93 -4.21 -1.08
CA ALA A 31 -16.18 -4.99 0.12
C ALA A 31 -17.43 -4.59 0.94
N MET A 32 -17.96 -3.38 0.74
CA MET A 32 -19.15 -2.89 1.45
C MET A 32 -20.39 -2.81 0.53
N GLY A 33 -20.30 -3.31 -0.71
CA GLY A 33 -21.42 -3.31 -1.64
C GLY A 33 -21.07 -2.70 -3.00
N ILE A 34 -21.97 -1.87 -3.53
CA ILE A 34 -21.79 -1.16 -4.80
C ILE A 34 -21.91 0.34 -4.53
N THR A 35 -20.95 1.10 -5.03
CA THR A 35 -20.93 2.56 -4.92
C THR A 35 -20.85 3.18 -6.31
N GLU A 36 -21.69 4.17 -6.59
CA GLU A 36 -21.61 5.00 -7.77
C GLU A 36 -20.51 6.06 -7.55
N VAL A 37 -19.49 6.09 -8.43
CA VAL A 37 -18.34 7.00 -8.34
C VAL A 37 -18.22 7.82 -9.62
N PRO A 38 -17.67 9.06 -9.57
CA PRO A 38 -17.37 9.84 -10.78
C PRO A 38 -16.43 9.07 -11.71
N ASP A 39 -16.61 9.20 -13.03
CA ASP A 39 -15.70 8.59 -14.02
C ASP A 39 -14.24 9.08 -13.87
N SER A 40 -14.07 10.33 -13.46
CA SER A 40 -12.77 10.97 -13.28
C SER A 40 -12.76 11.78 -11.98
N PRO A 41 -12.65 11.14 -10.83
CA PRO A 41 -12.59 11.85 -9.55
C PRO A 41 -11.34 12.73 -9.50
N GLN A 42 -11.49 13.95 -8.95
CA GLN A 42 -10.44 14.96 -8.90
C GLN A 42 -9.91 15.19 -7.48
N ARG A 43 -10.72 14.86 -6.48
CA ARG A 43 -10.43 15.13 -5.08
C ARG A 43 -10.52 13.85 -4.27
N ILE A 44 -9.50 13.01 -4.41
CA ILE A 44 -9.46 11.70 -3.79
C ILE A 44 -8.83 11.80 -2.40
N VAL A 45 -9.50 11.21 -1.41
CA VAL A 45 -8.94 10.92 -0.10
C VAL A 45 -8.65 9.42 0.01
N ILE A 46 -7.45 9.07 0.45
CA ILE A 46 -6.99 7.68 0.59
C ILE A 46 -6.72 7.34 2.07
N LEU A 47 -7.26 6.23 2.54
CA LEU A 47 -7.24 5.83 3.95
C LEU A 47 -6.36 4.61 4.23
N THR A 48 -5.47 4.24 3.30
CA THR A 48 -4.49 3.16 3.46
C THR A 48 -3.14 3.53 2.87
N ASN A 49 -2.05 3.06 3.50
CA ASN A 49 -0.69 3.33 3.00
C ASN A 49 -0.45 2.66 1.65
N GLU A 50 -0.87 1.40 1.46
CA GLU A 50 -0.77 0.72 0.16
C GLU A 50 -1.55 1.43 -0.95
N GLY A 51 -2.70 2.02 -0.60
CA GLY A 51 -3.54 2.77 -1.53
C GLY A 51 -2.91 4.12 -1.91
N THR A 52 -2.18 4.76 -1.01
CA THR A 52 -1.38 5.95 -1.33
C THR A 52 -0.39 5.63 -2.45
N GLU A 53 0.36 4.54 -2.32
CA GLU A 53 1.29 4.10 -3.37
C GLU A 53 0.57 3.73 -4.68
N ALA A 54 -0.61 3.09 -4.59
CA ALA A 54 -1.39 2.75 -5.77
C ALA A 54 -1.82 3.98 -6.58
N LEU A 55 -2.24 5.06 -5.90
CA LEU A 55 -2.60 6.33 -6.55
C LEU A 55 -1.38 7.03 -7.15
N LEU A 56 -0.29 7.12 -6.41
CA LEU A 56 0.96 7.73 -6.88
C LEU A 56 1.51 6.99 -8.12
N ALA A 57 1.46 5.67 -8.13
CA ALA A 57 1.93 4.85 -9.25
C ALA A 57 1.16 5.09 -10.55
N VAL A 58 -0.07 5.59 -10.49
CA VAL A 58 -0.87 5.96 -11.66
C VAL A 58 -0.95 7.47 -11.88
N GLY A 59 -0.05 8.24 -11.24
CA GLY A 59 0.09 9.68 -11.40
C GLY A 59 -1.00 10.51 -10.71
N ILE A 60 -1.68 9.96 -9.71
CA ILE A 60 -2.65 10.69 -8.89
C ILE A 60 -2.03 11.07 -7.55
N LYS A 61 -1.99 12.38 -7.27
CA LYS A 61 -1.69 12.91 -5.94
C LYS A 61 -3.02 13.09 -5.19
N PRO A 62 -3.28 12.38 -4.07
CA PRO A 62 -4.51 12.56 -3.30
C PRO A 62 -4.56 13.95 -2.65
N VAL A 63 -5.75 14.49 -2.37
CA VAL A 63 -5.90 15.74 -1.62
C VAL A 63 -5.75 15.52 -0.11
N GLY A 64 -5.96 14.29 0.34
CA GLY A 64 -5.76 13.86 1.72
C GLY A 64 -5.40 12.39 1.79
N ALA A 65 -4.55 12.03 2.74
CA ALA A 65 -4.11 10.67 2.98
C ALA A 65 -3.89 10.42 4.48
N VAL A 66 -4.01 9.16 4.91
CA VAL A 66 -3.55 8.77 6.24
C VAL A 66 -2.03 8.91 6.30
N GLN A 67 -1.49 9.31 7.46
CA GLN A 67 -0.04 9.36 7.65
C GLN A 67 0.56 7.96 7.54
N SER A 68 1.81 7.89 7.16
CA SER A 68 2.59 6.65 7.14
C SER A 68 2.82 6.13 8.56
N TRP A 69 2.97 4.81 8.71
CA TRP A 69 3.22 4.20 10.01
C TRP A 69 4.54 4.64 10.66
N VAL A 70 5.50 5.03 9.82
CA VAL A 70 6.76 5.66 10.20
C VAL A 70 7.07 6.79 9.23
N GLY A 71 7.91 7.75 9.62
CA GLY A 71 8.16 8.96 8.84
C GLY A 71 7.43 10.17 9.43
N ASN A 72 7.59 11.34 8.80
CA ASN A 72 6.97 12.58 9.30
C ASN A 72 6.54 13.51 8.15
N PRO A 73 5.29 13.43 7.69
CA PRO A 73 4.29 12.40 8.00
C PRO A 73 4.33 11.19 7.06
N TRP A 74 5.19 11.21 6.03
CA TRP A 74 5.23 10.22 4.96
C TRP A 74 6.49 9.36 5.02
N TYR A 75 6.41 8.14 4.46
CA TYR A 75 7.59 7.33 4.19
C TYR A 75 8.55 8.07 3.26
N ASP A 76 9.86 7.94 3.50
CA ASP A 76 10.90 8.64 2.73
C ASP A 76 10.78 8.44 1.23
N HIS A 77 10.41 7.24 0.77
CA HIS A 77 10.35 6.90 -0.65
C HIS A 77 9.15 7.51 -1.40
N ILE A 78 8.18 8.12 -0.69
CA ILE A 78 7.03 8.82 -1.29
C ILE A 78 6.93 10.28 -0.82
N ALA A 79 7.79 10.74 0.09
CA ALA A 79 7.65 12.05 0.74
C ALA A 79 7.61 13.22 -0.24
N ASP A 80 8.44 13.19 -1.27
CA ASP A 80 8.51 14.25 -2.28
C ASP A 80 7.21 14.34 -3.10
N ASP A 81 6.61 13.20 -3.45
CA ASP A 81 5.35 13.13 -4.19
C ASP A 81 4.14 13.55 -3.34
N MET A 82 4.26 13.47 -2.01
CA MET A 82 3.20 13.77 -1.04
C MET A 82 3.22 15.21 -0.51
N THR A 83 4.06 16.08 -1.08
CA THR A 83 4.08 17.50 -0.74
C THR A 83 2.67 18.11 -0.90
N ASP A 84 2.22 18.91 0.07
CA ASP A 84 0.91 19.56 0.12
C ASP A 84 -0.31 18.61 0.28
N VAL A 85 -0.12 17.32 0.50
CA VAL A 85 -1.20 16.39 0.84
C VAL A 85 -1.56 16.56 2.31
N THR A 86 -2.87 16.71 2.59
CA THR A 86 -3.36 16.87 3.97
C THR A 86 -3.39 15.53 4.69
N VAL A 87 -2.82 15.48 5.90
CA VAL A 87 -2.95 14.30 6.78
C VAL A 87 -4.38 14.22 7.33
N VAL A 88 -5.06 13.10 7.10
CA VAL A 88 -6.44 12.86 7.57
C VAL A 88 -6.50 11.83 8.71
N GLY A 89 -5.43 11.70 9.46
CA GLY A 89 -5.30 10.77 10.59
C GLY A 89 -4.40 9.58 10.27
N GLU A 90 -4.56 8.51 11.03
CA GLU A 90 -3.89 7.21 10.86
C GLU A 90 -4.87 6.19 10.28
N GLU A 91 -4.39 5.07 9.68
CA GLU A 91 -5.27 4.00 9.21
C GLU A 91 -6.23 3.48 10.28
N SER A 92 -5.79 3.49 11.54
CA SER A 92 -6.56 3.03 12.70
C SER A 92 -7.38 4.12 13.39
N ALA A 93 -7.12 5.40 13.08
CA ALA A 93 -7.72 6.56 13.75
C ALA A 93 -7.96 7.70 12.75
N ILE A 94 -9.04 7.58 11.97
CA ILE A 94 -9.39 8.52 10.90
C ILE A 94 -9.99 9.80 11.48
N ASN A 95 -9.57 10.96 10.94
CA ASN A 95 -10.13 12.26 11.24
C ASN A 95 -11.21 12.64 10.20
N LEU A 96 -12.48 12.34 10.52
CA LEU A 96 -13.63 12.61 9.64
C LEU A 96 -13.82 14.11 9.36
N GLU A 97 -13.51 14.98 10.31
CA GLU A 97 -13.64 16.43 10.13
C GLU A 97 -12.63 16.95 9.09
N ALA A 98 -11.38 16.47 9.17
CA ALA A 98 -10.36 16.80 8.18
C ALA A 98 -10.76 16.30 6.77
N ILE A 99 -11.35 15.10 6.66
CA ILE A 99 -11.84 14.59 5.38
C ILE A 99 -12.97 15.48 4.85
N ALA A 100 -13.97 15.79 5.67
CA ALA A 100 -15.10 16.63 5.27
C ALA A 100 -14.66 18.03 4.80
N ALA A 101 -13.66 18.62 5.49
CA ALA A 101 -13.11 19.94 5.13
C ALA A 101 -12.42 19.92 3.74
N LEU A 102 -11.90 18.79 3.32
CA LEU A 102 -11.30 18.60 1.99
C LEU A 102 -12.32 18.50 0.86
N GLN A 103 -13.62 18.31 1.16
CA GLN A 103 -14.68 18.16 0.16
C GLN A 103 -14.29 17.15 -0.94
N PRO A 104 -13.97 15.88 -0.60
CA PRO A 104 -13.58 14.89 -1.58
C PRO A 104 -14.76 14.53 -2.50
N ASP A 105 -14.45 14.07 -3.70
CA ASP A 105 -15.40 13.46 -4.62
C ASP A 105 -15.28 11.93 -4.66
N LEU A 106 -14.25 11.39 -4.01
CA LEU A 106 -14.05 9.95 -3.77
C LEU A 106 -13.24 9.73 -2.50
N ILE A 107 -13.68 8.76 -1.69
CA ILE A 107 -12.92 8.22 -0.55
C ILE A 107 -12.59 6.76 -0.85
N ILE A 108 -11.34 6.38 -0.66
CA ILE A 108 -10.87 5.00 -0.83
C ILE A 108 -10.31 4.52 0.51
N GLY A 109 -10.74 3.35 0.98
CA GLY A 109 -10.31 2.78 2.24
C GLY A 109 -10.28 1.25 2.22
N ASN A 110 -10.25 0.66 3.42
CA ASN A 110 -10.21 -0.77 3.61
C ASN A 110 -11.19 -1.21 4.71
N LYS A 111 -12.00 -2.23 4.45
CA LYS A 111 -13.01 -2.74 5.37
C LYS A 111 -12.39 -3.19 6.70
N MET A 112 -11.26 -3.91 6.67
CA MET A 112 -10.59 -4.37 7.89
C MET A 112 -10.29 -3.23 8.88
N ARG A 113 -10.04 -2.00 8.38
CA ARG A 113 -9.70 -0.83 9.20
C ARG A 113 -10.90 0.07 9.47
N GLN A 114 -11.71 0.36 8.46
CA GLN A 114 -12.70 1.43 8.49
C GLN A 114 -14.16 0.97 8.41
N GLU A 115 -14.48 -0.34 8.49
CA GLU A 115 -15.85 -0.85 8.43
C GLU A 115 -16.80 -0.11 9.38
N LYS A 116 -16.36 0.13 10.62
CA LYS A 116 -17.19 0.76 11.67
C LYS A 116 -17.58 2.21 11.38
N ILE A 117 -16.86 2.89 10.51
CA ILE A 117 -17.09 4.28 10.14
C ILE A 117 -17.52 4.44 8.68
N TYR A 118 -17.82 3.34 7.98
CA TYR A 118 -18.18 3.34 6.56
C TYR A 118 -19.37 4.25 6.25
N ASP A 119 -20.44 4.19 7.05
CA ASP A 119 -21.62 5.04 6.85
C ASP A 119 -21.29 6.53 7.02
N GLN A 120 -20.39 6.86 7.94
CA GLN A 120 -19.95 8.24 8.17
C GLN A 120 -19.10 8.75 7.00
N LEU A 121 -18.22 7.92 6.46
CA LEU A 121 -17.42 8.24 5.27
C LEU A 121 -18.33 8.41 4.05
N SER A 122 -19.27 7.50 3.84
CA SER A 122 -20.23 7.53 2.74
C SER A 122 -21.18 8.71 2.81
N ALA A 123 -21.41 9.28 4.00
CA ALA A 123 -22.16 10.53 4.14
C ALA A 123 -21.35 11.78 3.71
N ILE A 124 -20.01 11.68 3.62
CA ILE A 124 -19.15 12.77 3.16
C ILE A 124 -18.99 12.70 1.62
N ALA A 125 -18.66 11.52 1.08
CA ALA A 125 -18.46 11.32 -0.37
C ALA A 125 -18.62 9.83 -0.74
N PRO A 126 -18.79 9.50 -2.03
CA PRO A 126 -18.71 8.13 -2.53
C PRO A 126 -17.50 7.42 -1.96
N THR A 127 -17.71 6.24 -1.33
CA THR A 127 -16.67 5.53 -0.58
C THR A 127 -16.53 4.10 -1.10
N VAL A 128 -15.30 3.72 -1.48
CA VAL A 128 -14.92 2.39 -1.99
C VAL A 128 -13.95 1.74 -1.00
N MET A 129 -14.24 0.48 -0.60
CA MET A 129 -13.44 -0.26 0.38
C MET A 129 -12.90 -1.55 -0.20
N SER A 130 -11.58 -1.80 -0.10
CA SER A 130 -11.03 -3.13 -0.29
C SER A 130 -11.38 -4.05 0.91
N GLU A 131 -11.28 -5.37 0.73
CA GLU A 131 -11.72 -6.32 1.76
C GLU A 131 -10.71 -6.40 2.91
N ARG A 132 -9.44 -6.66 2.59
CA ARG A 132 -8.37 -6.80 3.59
C ARG A 132 -7.03 -6.29 3.05
N LEU A 133 -6.12 -6.00 3.98
CA LEU A 133 -4.72 -5.67 3.72
C LEU A 133 -3.86 -6.95 3.64
N ARG A 134 -2.54 -6.84 3.75
CA ARG A 134 -1.55 -7.94 3.75
C ARG A 134 -1.20 -8.40 2.33
N GLY A 135 -1.43 -9.72 2.00
CA GLY A 135 -1.12 -10.30 0.70
C GLY A 135 -1.99 -9.80 -0.46
N ASP A 136 -3.10 -9.12 -0.20
CA ASP A 136 -4.07 -8.71 -1.24
C ASP A 136 -3.72 -7.40 -1.95
N TRP A 137 -2.52 -6.85 -1.76
CA TRP A 137 -2.15 -5.53 -2.27
C TRP A 137 -2.35 -5.36 -3.79
N LYS A 138 -2.18 -6.41 -4.60
CA LYS A 138 -2.42 -6.35 -6.06
C LYS A 138 -3.91 -6.25 -6.39
N VAL A 139 -4.74 -7.01 -5.67
CA VAL A 139 -6.20 -6.94 -5.80
C VAL A 139 -6.71 -5.58 -5.36
N ASN A 140 -6.18 -5.07 -4.26
CA ASN A 140 -6.51 -3.75 -3.73
C ASN A 140 -6.07 -2.63 -4.69
N MET A 141 -4.86 -2.69 -5.23
CA MET A 141 -4.39 -1.74 -6.24
C MET A 141 -5.30 -1.71 -7.47
N ALA A 142 -5.72 -2.88 -7.97
CA ALA A 142 -6.64 -2.94 -9.10
C ALA A 142 -7.97 -2.25 -8.79
N LEU A 143 -8.55 -2.48 -7.60
CA LEU A 143 -9.77 -1.83 -7.15
C LEU A 143 -9.59 -0.32 -6.99
N TYR A 144 -8.51 0.11 -6.34
CA TYR A 144 -8.26 1.53 -6.04
C TYR A 144 -8.04 2.34 -7.33
N THR A 145 -7.25 1.80 -8.25
CA THR A 145 -7.01 2.47 -9.54
C THR A 145 -8.24 2.45 -10.43
N GLU A 146 -9.05 1.39 -10.41
CA GLU A 146 -10.35 1.36 -11.06
C GLU A 146 -11.26 2.44 -10.48
N ALA A 147 -11.44 2.50 -9.16
CA ALA A 147 -12.25 3.53 -8.50
C ALA A 147 -11.76 4.96 -8.82
N ALA A 148 -10.45 5.15 -8.96
CA ALA A 148 -9.85 6.43 -9.31
C ALA A 148 -9.93 6.79 -10.82
N GLY A 149 -10.55 5.95 -11.68
CA GLY A 149 -10.63 6.18 -13.13
C GLY A 149 -9.31 5.90 -13.86
N LYS A 150 -8.42 5.12 -13.26
CA LYS A 150 -7.07 4.78 -13.74
C LYS A 150 -6.84 3.27 -13.87
N GLY A 151 -7.91 2.51 -14.09
CA GLY A 151 -7.84 1.05 -14.18
C GLY A 151 -6.88 0.52 -15.25
N ALA A 152 -6.77 1.20 -16.40
CA ALA A 152 -5.83 0.81 -17.46
C ALA A 152 -4.37 1.01 -17.02
N GLU A 153 -4.06 2.15 -16.40
CA GLU A 153 -2.74 2.47 -15.86
C GLU A 153 -2.37 1.55 -14.70
N GLY A 154 -3.33 1.26 -13.80
CA GLY A 154 -3.14 0.30 -12.70
C GLY A 154 -2.81 -1.10 -13.23
N LYS A 155 -3.55 -1.58 -14.22
CA LYS A 155 -3.26 -2.86 -14.91
C LYS A 155 -1.88 -2.87 -15.56
N ALA A 156 -1.48 -1.78 -16.20
CA ALA A 156 -0.15 -1.67 -16.80
C ALA A 156 0.97 -1.71 -15.76
N ALA A 157 0.79 -1.02 -14.62
CA ALA A 157 1.78 -1.04 -13.53
C ALA A 157 1.91 -2.44 -12.90
N LEU A 158 0.81 -3.15 -12.67
CA LEU A 158 0.84 -4.53 -12.19
C LEU A 158 1.49 -5.48 -13.20
N ALA A 159 1.21 -5.33 -14.51
CA ALA A 159 1.86 -6.13 -15.54
C ALA A 159 3.37 -5.86 -15.62
N ALA A 160 3.82 -4.63 -15.42
CA ALA A 160 5.24 -4.29 -15.35
C ALA A 160 5.92 -4.96 -14.14
N TYR A 161 5.28 -4.92 -12.97
CA TYR A 161 5.75 -5.64 -11.78
C TYR A 161 5.83 -7.15 -12.03
N ASP A 162 4.78 -7.78 -12.57
CA ASP A 162 4.77 -9.22 -12.89
C ASP A 162 5.88 -9.59 -13.90
N GLY A 163 6.16 -8.67 -14.84
CA GLY A 163 7.29 -8.81 -15.77
C GLY A 163 8.65 -8.80 -15.09
N ARG A 164 8.82 -7.98 -14.03
CA ARG A 164 10.03 -7.99 -13.19
C ARG A 164 10.17 -9.29 -12.41
N ILE A 165 9.10 -9.75 -11.78
CA ILE A 165 9.07 -11.05 -11.07
C ILE A 165 9.56 -12.16 -11.99
N ALA A 166 9.04 -12.25 -13.22
CA ALA A 166 9.43 -13.28 -14.17
C ALA A 166 10.93 -13.21 -14.57
N LYS A 167 11.47 -12.00 -14.75
CA LYS A 167 12.89 -11.80 -15.04
C LYS A 167 13.78 -12.22 -13.87
N ILE A 168 13.45 -11.79 -12.65
CA ILE A 168 14.17 -12.15 -11.42
C ILE A 168 14.15 -13.69 -11.23
N ALA A 169 13.00 -14.31 -11.38
CA ALA A 169 12.86 -15.76 -11.27
C ALA A 169 13.74 -16.50 -12.30
N ALA A 170 13.76 -16.05 -13.55
CA ALA A 170 14.57 -16.64 -14.61
C ALA A 170 16.07 -16.52 -14.31
N GLU A 171 16.52 -15.35 -13.81
CA GLU A 171 17.91 -15.12 -13.51
C GLU A 171 18.37 -15.83 -12.22
N ALA A 172 17.52 -15.86 -11.19
CA ALA A 172 17.79 -16.58 -9.94
C ALA A 172 18.00 -18.08 -10.17
N GLY A 173 17.27 -18.70 -11.11
CA GLY A 173 17.48 -20.10 -11.51
C GLY A 173 17.56 -21.05 -10.31
N PRO A 174 18.73 -21.75 -10.12
CA PRO A 174 18.90 -22.68 -8.99
C PRO A 174 18.78 -22.02 -7.59
N LEU A 175 18.99 -20.71 -7.47
CA LEU A 175 18.86 -19.99 -6.19
C LEU A 175 17.42 -19.99 -5.67
N LEU A 176 16.42 -20.27 -6.52
CA LEU A 176 15.02 -20.40 -6.11
C LEU A 176 14.78 -21.55 -5.11
N GLU A 177 15.68 -22.54 -5.06
CA GLU A 177 15.60 -23.61 -4.07
C GLU A 177 16.04 -23.18 -2.67
N GLU A 178 16.68 -22.00 -2.54
CA GLU A 178 17.06 -21.44 -1.22
C GLU A 178 15.81 -21.18 -0.38
N LYS A 179 15.89 -21.55 0.90
CA LYS A 179 14.84 -21.34 1.89
C LYS A 179 15.05 -19.98 2.54
N VAL A 180 14.15 -19.05 2.24
CA VAL A 180 14.20 -17.66 2.72
C VAL A 180 13.38 -17.50 3.99
N SER A 181 14.00 -17.06 5.07
CA SER A 181 13.37 -16.76 6.36
C SER A 181 13.05 -15.27 6.48
N LEU A 182 11.91 -14.95 7.15
CA LEU A 182 11.49 -13.58 7.43
C LEU A 182 11.20 -13.40 8.92
N VAL A 183 11.88 -12.43 9.55
CA VAL A 183 11.72 -12.09 10.96
C VAL A 183 11.52 -10.59 11.14
N ARG A 184 10.60 -10.21 12.02
CA ARG A 184 10.33 -8.82 12.37
C ARG A 184 10.50 -8.58 13.85
N PHE A 185 11.30 -7.58 14.21
CA PHE A 185 11.44 -7.08 15.57
C PHE A 185 10.57 -5.84 15.78
N MET A 186 9.88 -5.79 16.91
CA MET A 186 9.01 -4.70 17.31
C MET A 186 9.17 -4.44 18.82
N SER A 187 8.67 -3.32 19.29
CA SER A 187 8.58 -3.05 20.72
C SER A 187 7.73 -4.11 21.42
N GLY A 188 8.37 -4.91 22.30
CA GLY A 188 7.72 -5.97 23.09
C GLY A 188 7.28 -7.22 22.32
N MET A 189 7.65 -7.37 21.05
CA MET A 189 7.18 -8.49 20.22
C MET A 189 8.18 -8.81 19.11
N THR A 190 8.38 -10.12 18.85
CA THR A 190 9.12 -10.60 17.67
C THR A 190 8.25 -11.57 16.90
N ARG A 191 8.26 -11.49 15.57
CA ARG A 191 7.45 -12.32 14.68
C ARG A 191 8.28 -13.09 13.68
N ILE A 192 7.87 -14.33 13.44
CA ILE A 192 8.16 -15.05 12.22
C ILE A 192 7.05 -14.75 11.22
N TYR A 193 7.38 -14.26 10.02
CA TYR A 193 6.41 -13.96 8.97
C TYR A 193 6.28 -15.10 7.96
N TYR A 194 5.03 -15.40 7.60
CA TYR A 194 4.65 -16.47 6.69
C TYR A 194 4.25 -15.94 5.31
N LYS A 195 3.50 -16.75 4.53
CA LYS A 195 3.17 -16.42 3.14
C LYS A 195 2.12 -15.32 3.01
N ASP A 196 1.15 -15.20 3.95
CA ASP A 196 0.11 -14.14 3.91
C ASP A 196 0.63 -12.81 4.49
N THR A 197 1.83 -12.43 4.05
CA THR A 197 2.43 -11.12 4.34
C THR A 197 2.91 -10.49 3.05
N PHE A 198 3.13 -9.18 3.03
CA PHE A 198 3.60 -8.48 1.85
C PHE A 198 4.89 -9.10 1.27
N ALA A 199 5.97 -9.17 2.05
CA ALA A 199 7.22 -9.79 1.58
C ALA A 199 7.07 -11.30 1.35
N GLY A 200 6.28 -12.01 2.18
CA GLY A 200 6.05 -13.44 2.02
C GLY A 200 5.41 -13.80 0.69
N LEU A 201 4.42 -12.99 0.27
CA LEU A 201 3.78 -13.14 -1.05
C LEU A 201 4.80 -12.88 -2.17
N ILE A 202 5.53 -11.76 -2.13
CA ILE A 202 6.49 -11.39 -3.18
C ILE A 202 7.57 -12.45 -3.34
N LEU A 203 8.15 -12.94 -2.25
CA LEU A 203 9.13 -14.04 -2.31
C LEU A 203 8.54 -15.33 -2.90
N SER A 204 7.26 -15.61 -2.61
CA SER A 204 6.54 -16.76 -3.18
C SER A 204 6.25 -16.56 -4.67
N GLU A 205 5.94 -15.35 -5.11
CA GLU A 205 5.73 -15.02 -6.54
C GLU A 205 7.02 -15.16 -7.35
N ILE A 206 8.18 -14.78 -6.79
CA ILE A 206 9.50 -15.02 -7.40
C ILE A 206 9.78 -16.52 -7.49
N GLY A 207 9.28 -17.33 -6.54
CA GLY A 207 9.45 -18.78 -6.52
C GLY A 207 10.41 -19.29 -5.44
N PHE A 208 10.90 -18.42 -4.54
CA PHE A 208 11.75 -18.84 -3.42
C PHE A 208 11.01 -19.78 -2.47
N LYS A 209 11.75 -20.75 -1.91
CA LYS A 209 11.25 -21.65 -0.89
C LYS A 209 11.23 -20.97 0.48
N ARG A 210 10.50 -21.58 1.41
CA ARG A 210 10.48 -21.18 2.81
C ARG A 210 11.00 -22.32 3.69
N PRO A 211 11.62 -22.04 4.86
CA PRO A 211 11.85 -23.07 5.87
C PRO A 211 10.51 -23.78 6.21
N ALA A 212 10.54 -25.08 6.49
CA ALA A 212 9.33 -25.86 6.74
C ALA A 212 8.46 -25.29 7.91
N SER A 213 9.11 -24.67 8.91
CA SER A 213 8.44 -23.96 10.01
C SER A 213 7.70 -22.68 9.56
N GLN A 214 8.07 -22.13 8.41
CA GLN A 214 7.55 -20.88 7.87
C GLN A 214 6.76 -21.04 6.56
N ASP A 215 6.69 -22.26 6.00
CA ASP A 215 5.95 -22.57 4.77
C ASP A 215 4.46 -22.75 5.05
N LYS A 216 3.81 -21.71 5.54
CA LYS A 216 2.42 -21.68 5.98
C LYS A 216 1.63 -20.59 5.26
N PRO A 217 0.32 -20.81 4.99
CA PRO A 217 -0.55 -19.80 4.35
C PRO A 217 -1.04 -18.73 5.33
N GLU A 218 -0.59 -18.75 6.58
CA GLU A 218 -0.97 -17.79 7.61
C GLU A 218 -0.14 -16.50 7.51
N PHE A 219 -0.46 -15.54 8.40
CA PHE A 219 0.20 -14.25 8.49
C PHE A 219 1.54 -14.35 9.23
N ALA A 220 1.54 -14.69 10.52
CA ALA A 220 2.73 -14.69 11.37
C ALA A 220 2.47 -15.41 12.69
N ASP A 221 3.56 -15.82 13.37
CA ASP A 221 3.55 -16.22 14.78
C ASP A 221 4.34 -15.20 15.61
N ASP A 222 3.80 -14.81 16.78
CA ASP A 222 4.54 -14.13 17.83
C ASP A 222 5.39 -15.15 18.57
N VAL A 223 6.69 -14.88 18.75
CA VAL A 223 7.66 -15.87 19.24
C VAL A 223 8.57 -15.33 20.34
N GLY A 224 8.96 -16.23 21.24
CA GLY A 224 10.05 -16.00 22.21
C GLY A 224 11.41 -16.42 21.66
N LYS A 225 12.47 -16.12 22.43
CA LYS A 225 13.86 -16.40 22.01
C LYS A 225 14.16 -17.91 21.87
N GLU A 226 13.40 -18.77 22.53
CA GLU A 226 13.49 -20.23 22.36
C GLU A 226 13.17 -20.70 20.93
N ARG A 227 12.45 -19.86 20.14
CA ARG A 227 12.12 -20.13 18.76
C ARG A 227 13.15 -19.56 17.76
N ILE A 228 14.24 -18.95 18.22
CA ILE A 228 15.34 -18.49 17.34
C ILE A 228 15.81 -19.58 16.36
N PRO A 229 15.94 -20.87 16.74
CA PRO A 229 16.31 -21.92 15.79
C PRO A 229 15.37 -22.03 14.58
N ASP A 230 14.09 -21.62 14.69
CA ASP A 230 13.13 -21.61 13.58
C ASP A 230 13.37 -20.49 12.56
N PHE A 231 14.28 -19.56 12.86
CA PHE A 231 14.68 -18.48 11.95
C PHE A 231 15.71 -18.94 10.91
N ASP A 232 16.29 -20.14 11.07
CA ASP A 232 17.30 -20.64 10.16
C ASP A 232 16.73 -20.92 8.76
N GLY A 233 17.57 -20.72 7.76
CA GLY A 233 17.28 -20.94 6.36
C GLY A 233 18.57 -20.82 5.53
N ASP A 234 18.44 -20.74 4.23
CA ASP A 234 19.59 -20.48 3.36
C ASP A 234 19.88 -18.97 3.28
N ARG A 235 18.83 -18.15 3.50
CA ARG A 235 18.90 -16.67 3.72
C ARG A 235 17.89 -16.27 4.79
N LEU A 236 18.25 -15.22 5.53
CA LEU A 236 17.39 -14.60 6.53
C LEU A 236 17.31 -13.10 6.26
N PHE A 237 16.13 -12.59 6.03
CA PHE A 237 15.86 -11.16 6.05
C PHE A 237 15.14 -10.80 7.34
N TYR A 238 15.63 -9.77 8.02
CA TYR A 238 14.99 -9.27 9.23
C TYR A 238 14.83 -7.76 9.18
N PHE A 239 13.77 -7.27 9.77
CA PHE A 239 13.43 -5.85 9.76
C PHE A 239 12.91 -5.41 11.12
N VAL A 240 13.06 -4.13 11.42
CA VAL A 240 12.76 -3.53 12.71
C VAL A 240 11.70 -2.47 12.53
N TYR A 241 10.54 -2.64 13.17
CA TYR A 241 9.52 -1.62 13.21
C TYR A 241 9.81 -0.65 14.36
N GLU A 242 10.49 0.43 14.03
CA GLU A 242 10.91 1.46 14.95
C GLU A 242 10.07 2.72 14.74
N VAL A 243 9.46 3.22 15.81
CA VAL A 243 8.59 4.42 15.78
C VAL A 243 9.30 5.68 16.30
N GLY A 244 10.62 5.61 16.50
CA GLY A 244 11.45 6.74 16.90
C GLY A 244 11.74 6.80 18.41
N ASP A 245 11.35 5.78 19.19
CA ASP A 245 11.63 5.70 20.63
C ASP A 245 12.86 4.81 20.95
N GLY A 246 13.43 4.15 19.94
CA GLY A 246 14.60 3.27 20.04
C GLY A 246 14.35 1.95 20.77
N VAL A 247 13.08 1.62 21.07
CA VAL A 247 12.73 0.39 21.81
C VAL A 247 12.84 -0.84 20.93
N ALA A 248 12.33 -0.78 19.70
CA ALA A 248 12.40 -1.91 18.78
C ALA A 248 13.85 -2.20 18.32
N GLU A 249 14.67 -1.16 18.16
CA GLU A 249 16.12 -1.33 17.88
C GLU A 249 16.84 -2.05 19.01
N LYS A 250 16.52 -1.73 20.27
CA LYS A 250 17.07 -2.47 21.43
C LYS A 250 16.64 -3.92 21.44
N VAL A 251 15.38 -4.22 21.15
CA VAL A 251 14.88 -5.60 21.00
C VAL A 251 15.69 -6.33 19.93
N ALA A 252 15.83 -5.75 18.74
CA ALA A 252 16.62 -6.35 17.67
C ALA A 252 18.07 -6.59 18.07
N ALA A 253 18.72 -5.62 18.73
CA ALA A 253 20.09 -5.75 19.23
C ALA A 253 20.23 -6.89 20.26
N GLU A 254 19.29 -7.00 21.21
CA GLU A 254 19.28 -8.07 22.21
C GLU A 254 19.06 -9.47 21.60
N TRP A 255 18.21 -9.58 20.56
CA TRP A 255 17.96 -10.85 19.88
C TRP A 255 19.13 -11.25 18.98
N THR A 256 19.69 -10.30 18.25
CA THR A 256 20.84 -10.56 17.36
C THR A 256 22.14 -10.84 18.13
N ALA A 257 22.27 -10.36 19.38
CA ALA A 257 23.39 -10.69 20.28
C ALA A 257 23.19 -12.03 21.00
N ASP A 258 22.02 -12.64 20.96
CA ASP A 258 21.74 -13.91 21.66
C ASP A 258 22.58 -15.04 21.08
N PRO A 259 23.16 -15.93 21.96
CA PRO A 259 23.92 -17.08 21.49
C PRO A 259 23.17 -18.01 20.54
N LEU A 260 21.85 -18.15 20.66
CA LEU A 260 21.05 -18.93 19.73
C LEU A 260 21.06 -18.31 18.31
N TRP A 261 20.90 -16.98 18.19
CA TRP A 261 21.03 -16.25 16.93
C TRP A 261 22.43 -16.37 16.33
N GLN A 262 23.47 -16.10 17.14
CA GLN A 262 24.87 -16.17 16.70
C GLN A 262 25.27 -17.57 16.22
N ASN A 263 24.58 -18.61 16.71
CA ASN A 263 24.80 -20.00 16.31
C ASN A 263 24.00 -20.46 15.11
N LEU A 264 23.08 -19.67 14.59
CA LEU A 264 22.33 -20.03 13.37
C LEU A 264 23.31 -20.24 12.20
N PRO A 265 23.19 -21.32 11.43
CA PRO A 265 23.97 -21.56 10.22
C PRO A 265 23.90 -20.38 9.23
N VAL A 266 22.73 -19.80 9.00
CA VAL A 266 22.53 -18.65 8.11
C VAL A 266 23.28 -17.41 8.57
N VAL A 267 23.38 -17.16 9.89
CA VAL A 267 24.13 -16.04 10.46
C VAL A 267 25.64 -16.26 10.33
N LYS A 268 26.13 -17.48 10.67
CA LYS A 268 27.53 -17.85 10.49
C LYS A 268 28.00 -17.79 9.04
N ALA A 269 27.09 -18.03 8.10
CA ALA A 269 27.34 -17.91 6.65
C ALA A 269 27.35 -16.46 6.16
N GLY A 270 27.02 -15.47 7.02
CA GLY A 270 26.90 -14.06 6.63
C GLY A 270 25.71 -13.77 5.70
N LYS A 271 24.67 -14.62 5.76
CA LYS A 271 23.49 -14.52 4.92
C LYS A 271 22.24 -14.03 5.68
N ALA A 272 22.43 -13.38 6.83
CA ALA A 272 21.37 -12.69 7.56
C ALA A 272 21.45 -11.18 7.28
N TYR A 273 20.42 -10.61 6.71
CA TYR A 273 20.40 -9.24 6.21
C TYR A 273 19.34 -8.40 6.93
N ALA A 274 19.75 -7.25 7.46
CA ALA A 274 18.83 -6.21 7.90
C ALA A 274 18.28 -5.47 6.68
N VAL A 275 16.96 -5.34 6.59
CA VAL A 275 16.26 -4.64 5.52
C VAL A 275 15.24 -3.66 6.09
N SER A 276 14.74 -2.75 5.26
CA SER A 276 13.78 -1.74 5.69
C SER A 276 12.42 -2.34 6.02
N ASP A 277 11.91 -2.12 7.23
CA ASP A 277 10.52 -2.50 7.60
C ASP A 277 9.49 -1.82 6.70
N THR A 278 9.73 -0.55 6.34
CA THR A 278 8.86 0.20 5.44
C THR A 278 8.70 -0.53 4.11
N ILE A 279 9.80 -0.90 3.48
CA ILE A 279 9.82 -1.50 2.14
C ILE A 279 9.35 -2.96 2.17
N TRP A 280 9.72 -3.72 3.21
CA TRP A 280 9.42 -5.15 3.28
C TRP A 280 8.07 -5.46 3.93
N ASN A 281 7.40 -4.46 4.53
CA ASN A 281 6.16 -4.71 5.27
C ASN A 281 5.17 -3.54 5.31
N THR A 282 5.52 -2.39 5.93
CA THR A 282 4.49 -1.41 6.34
C THR A 282 3.94 -0.53 5.24
N ALA A 283 4.70 -0.24 4.19
CA ALA A 283 4.19 0.52 3.04
C ALA A 283 3.18 -0.32 2.23
N GLY A 284 3.55 -1.55 1.91
CA GLY A 284 2.64 -2.58 1.41
C GLY A 284 2.06 -2.35 0.00
N GLY A 285 2.53 -1.36 -0.74
CA GLY A 285 2.01 -1.03 -2.07
C GLY A 285 3.01 -1.32 -3.20
N VAL A 286 2.65 -0.93 -4.42
CA VAL A 286 3.40 -1.27 -5.64
C VAL A 286 4.78 -0.61 -5.72
N ILE A 287 4.95 0.57 -5.12
CA ILE A 287 6.23 1.28 -5.10
C ILE A 287 7.19 0.52 -4.19
N ALA A 288 6.76 0.21 -2.95
CA ALA A 288 7.53 -0.61 -2.03
C ALA A 288 7.79 -2.02 -2.58
N ALA A 289 6.84 -2.64 -3.29
CA ALA A 289 7.04 -3.93 -3.95
C ALA A 289 8.21 -3.89 -4.93
N ASN A 290 8.29 -2.85 -5.76
CA ASN A 290 9.40 -2.66 -6.69
C ASN A 290 10.74 -2.39 -5.99
N LEU A 291 10.73 -1.67 -4.85
CA LEU A 291 11.94 -1.45 -4.04
C LEU A 291 12.39 -2.74 -3.34
N LEU A 292 11.45 -3.58 -2.90
CA LEU A 292 11.75 -4.91 -2.36
C LEU A 292 12.42 -5.80 -3.43
N LEU A 293 11.96 -5.74 -4.69
CA LEU A 293 12.62 -6.45 -5.79
C LEU A 293 14.05 -5.95 -6.01
N ASP A 294 14.32 -4.64 -5.89
CA ASP A 294 15.68 -4.10 -5.95
C ASP A 294 16.58 -4.68 -4.83
N ASP A 295 16.03 -4.79 -3.61
CA ASP A 295 16.74 -5.40 -2.48
C ASP A 295 17.02 -6.89 -2.75
N VAL A 296 16.06 -7.64 -3.30
CA VAL A 296 16.27 -9.04 -3.71
C VAL A 296 17.38 -9.13 -4.74
N GLU A 297 17.32 -8.35 -5.82
CA GLU A 297 18.37 -8.31 -6.84
C GLU A 297 19.74 -8.05 -6.23
N LYS A 298 19.86 -7.06 -5.36
CA LYS A 298 21.09 -6.70 -4.66
C LYS A 298 21.62 -7.84 -3.79
N HIS A 299 20.78 -8.42 -2.94
CA HIS A 299 21.22 -9.45 -1.98
C HIS A 299 21.51 -10.81 -2.64
N TYR A 300 20.97 -11.06 -3.82
CA TYR A 300 21.26 -12.24 -4.61
C TYR A 300 22.32 -12.02 -5.70
N GLY A 301 22.78 -10.79 -5.87
CA GLY A 301 23.76 -10.42 -6.91
C GLY A 301 23.22 -10.57 -8.32
N LEU A 302 21.92 -10.37 -8.51
CA LEU A 302 21.25 -10.44 -9.80
C LEU A 302 21.36 -9.09 -10.54
N ALA A 303 21.21 -9.10 -11.85
CA ALA A 303 21.14 -7.88 -12.64
C ALA A 303 19.85 -7.12 -12.33
N SER A 304 19.90 -5.77 -12.41
CA SER A 304 18.70 -4.95 -12.24
C SER A 304 17.70 -5.19 -13.38
N THR A 305 16.43 -5.37 -13.01
CA THR A 305 15.32 -5.56 -13.96
C THR A 305 14.50 -4.29 -14.17
N ARG A 306 14.92 -3.14 -13.57
CA ARG A 306 14.29 -1.82 -13.79
C ARG A 306 14.44 -1.32 -15.21
#